data_033a7fd0e37d3b78477c9f30a6fc8430
#
_entry.id   033a7fd0e37d3b78477c9f30a6fc8430
#
_cell.length_a   1.000
_cell.length_b   1.000
_cell.length_c   1.000
_cell.angle_alpha   90.00
_cell.angle_beta   90.00
_cell.angle_gamma   90.00
#
_symmetry.space_group_name_H-M   'P 1'
#
loop_
_entity.id
_entity.type
_entity.pdbx_description
1 polymer ?
#
loop_
_entity_poly.entity_id
_entity_poly.type
_entity_poly.pdbx_seq_one_letter_code
_entity_poly.pdbx_strand_id
1 'polypeptide(L)'
;MTVKGFRWALDEAERAKPRPHPTSGSQAEKKNYAERLSRAIARMLADALRPRFKGISPDELGKRQESISFGGKGPIKIDVNFSTPELGLALGVSVKTLNFRDPGSGRYTKNYTRIDKELRAEAKDVHQRQPYAVLVGAVFLPADCCDDAKKGGSSFYAAVRCFRHRAGRKTPSNEQELFERVFVALYEHGGPSRSEVQFFDVTQTPPMVGRPDSELVIDIDQFIEQTVEEFYGRNPQLRR
;
A
#
# COMPACT_ATOMS: atom_id res chain seq x y z
N MET A 1 -12.53 -14.29 14.62
CA MET A 1 -11.07 -14.02 14.62
C MET A 1 -10.88 -12.53 14.78
N THR A 2 -10.03 -12.09 15.69
CA THR A 2 -9.73 -10.65 15.83
C THR A 2 -8.85 -10.23 14.66
N VAL A 3 -9.31 -9.25 13.88
CA VAL A 3 -8.52 -8.68 12.77
C VAL A 3 -7.24 -8.09 13.36
N LYS A 4 -6.09 -8.47 12.81
CA LYS A 4 -4.79 -7.95 13.23
C LYS A 4 -4.71 -6.48 12.83
N GLY A 5 -4.61 -5.58 13.80
CA GLY A 5 -4.44 -4.16 13.56
C GLY A 5 -3.00 -3.80 13.16
N PHE A 6 -2.76 -2.54 12.77
CA PHE A 6 -1.45 -2.06 12.32
C PHE A 6 -0.36 -2.20 13.41
N ARG A 7 -0.74 -2.16 14.69
CA ARG A 7 0.16 -2.45 15.82
C ARG A 7 0.82 -3.82 15.69
N TRP A 8 0.04 -4.83 15.32
CA TRP A 8 0.59 -6.15 15.09
C TRP A 8 1.64 -6.15 13.97
N ALA A 9 1.40 -5.40 12.88
CA ALA A 9 2.35 -5.32 11.78
C ALA A 9 3.68 -4.66 12.19
N LEU A 10 3.64 -3.63 13.02
CA LEU A 10 4.84 -3.01 13.59
C LEU A 10 5.59 -3.96 14.53
N ASP A 11 4.86 -4.62 15.45
CA ASP A 11 5.45 -5.57 16.41
C ASP A 11 6.06 -6.78 15.69
N GLU A 12 5.41 -7.28 14.64
CA GLU A 12 5.94 -8.36 13.81
C GLU A 12 7.22 -7.96 13.07
N ALA A 13 7.27 -6.75 12.53
CA ALA A 13 8.45 -6.23 11.85
C ALA A 13 9.64 -6.07 12.81
N GLU A 14 9.36 -5.79 14.08
CA GLU A 14 10.36 -5.56 15.12
C GLU A 14 10.73 -6.83 15.91
N ARG A 15 9.99 -7.93 15.76
CA ARG A 15 10.22 -9.19 16.49
C ARG A 15 11.64 -9.73 16.37
N ALA A 16 12.19 -9.74 15.15
CA ALA A 16 13.55 -10.26 14.91
C ALA A 16 14.64 -9.25 15.23
N LYS A 17 14.38 -7.98 14.96
CA LYS A 17 15.27 -6.84 15.26
C LYS A 17 14.41 -5.58 15.39
N PRO A 18 14.70 -4.72 16.38
CA PRO A 18 14.00 -3.44 16.54
C PRO A 18 14.17 -2.56 15.29
N ARG A 19 13.32 -1.56 15.17
CA ARG A 19 13.44 -0.55 14.13
C ARG A 19 14.83 0.12 14.21
N PRO A 20 15.60 0.17 13.13
CA PRO A 20 16.92 0.80 13.16
C PRO A 20 16.80 2.30 13.38
N HIS A 21 17.80 2.87 14.05
CA HIS A 21 17.86 4.31 14.28
C HIS A 21 17.88 5.06 12.94
N PRO A 22 17.09 6.13 12.76
CA PRO A 22 16.95 6.82 11.47
C PRO A 22 18.27 7.35 10.91
N THR A 23 19.19 7.82 11.77
CA THR A 23 20.45 8.43 11.34
C THR A 23 21.66 7.51 11.46
N SER A 24 21.67 6.55 12.40
CA SER A 24 22.84 5.68 12.68
C SER A 24 22.68 4.24 12.19
N GLY A 25 21.46 3.79 11.88
CA GLY A 25 21.22 2.46 11.31
C GLY A 25 21.82 2.32 9.90
N SER A 26 22.45 1.18 9.61
CA SER A 26 23.00 0.87 8.29
C SER A 26 21.91 0.77 7.21
N GLN A 27 22.29 0.93 5.94
CA GLN A 27 21.36 0.77 4.82
C GLN A 27 20.77 -0.64 4.76
N ALA A 28 21.56 -1.67 5.08
CA ALA A 28 21.09 -3.06 5.12
C ALA A 28 20.03 -3.26 6.21
N GLU A 29 20.23 -2.72 7.42
CA GLU A 29 19.24 -2.81 8.49
C GLU A 29 17.93 -2.09 8.13
N LYS A 30 18.03 -0.89 7.55
CA LYS A 30 16.86 -0.14 7.08
C LYS A 30 16.09 -0.88 5.99
N LYS A 31 16.79 -1.49 5.02
CA LYS A 31 16.20 -2.31 3.97
C LYS A 31 15.48 -3.52 4.56
N ASN A 32 16.17 -4.28 5.42
CA ASN A 32 15.60 -5.48 6.04
C ASN A 32 14.37 -5.15 6.92
N TYR A 33 14.39 -4.00 7.62
CA TYR A 33 13.22 -3.53 8.37
C TYR A 33 12.05 -3.22 7.42
N ALA A 34 12.31 -2.48 6.34
CA ALA A 34 11.28 -2.15 5.35
C ALA A 34 10.64 -3.39 4.73
N GLU A 35 11.44 -4.41 4.40
CA GLU A 35 10.94 -5.69 3.89
C GLU A 35 10.06 -6.43 4.92
N ARG A 36 10.49 -6.50 6.19
CA ARG A 36 9.68 -7.12 7.25
C ARG A 36 8.36 -6.40 7.46
N LEU A 37 8.40 -5.05 7.51
CA LEU A 37 7.20 -4.25 7.70
C LEU A 37 6.23 -4.39 6.51
N SER A 38 6.72 -4.34 5.28
CA SER A 38 5.90 -4.54 4.09
C SER A 38 5.20 -5.90 4.10
N ARG A 39 5.93 -6.97 4.42
CA ARG A 39 5.34 -8.33 4.56
C ARG A 39 4.31 -8.42 5.66
N ALA A 40 4.55 -7.79 6.81
CA ALA A 40 3.61 -7.79 7.92
C ALA A 40 2.33 -7.01 7.57
N ILE A 41 2.46 -5.86 6.90
CA ILE A 41 1.31 -5.09 6.38
C ILE A 41 0.52 -5.91 5.37
N ALA A 42 1.18 -6.52 4.39
CA ALA A 42 0.52 -7.35 3.39
C ALA A 42 -0.29 -8.49 4.03
N ARG A 43 0.28 -9.14 5.04
CA ARG A 43 -0.43 -10.19 5.81
C ARG A 43 -1.61 -9.64 6.60
N MET A 44 -1.45 -8.50 7.25
CA MET A 44 -2.54 -7.83 7.97
C MET A 44 -3.71 -7.50 7.02
N LEU A 45 -3.42 -6.92 5.86
CA LEU A 45 -4.45 -6.60 4.87
C LEU A 45 -5.11 -7.85 4.28
N ALA A 46 -4.33 -8.91 4.00
CA ALA A 46 -4.88 -10.17 3.53
C ALA A 46 -5.80 -10.82 4.59
N ASP A 47 -5.41 -10.79 5.86
CA ASP A 47 -6.23 -11.33 6.96
C ASP A 47 -7.54 -10.55 7.11
N ALA A 48 -7.53 -9.22 6.92
CA ALA A 48 -8.72 -8.39 6.94
C ALA A 48 -9.66 -8.64 5.73
N LEU A 49 -9.09 -8.89 4.55
CA LEU A 49 -9.85 -9.17 3.33
C LEU A 49 -10.35 -10.64 3.24
N ARG A 50 -9.76 -11.56 3.98
CA ARG A 50 -10.03 -13.01 3.92
C ARG A 50 -11.48 -13.42 4.14
N PRO A 51 -12.28 -12.77 5.01
CA PRO A 51 -13.70 -13.08 5.15
C PRO A 51 -14.49 -12.90 3.84
N ARG A 52 -14.07 -11.99 2.98
CA ARG A 52 -14.69 -11.71 1.69
C ARG A 52 -14.03 -12.47 0.54
N PHE A 53 -12.74 -12.79 0.64
CA PHE A 53 -11.93 -13.39 -0.41
C PHE A 53 -11.22 -14.66 0.09
N LYS A 54 -11.93 -15.79 0.06
CA LYS A 54 -11.36 -17.09 0.45
C LYS A 54 -10.18 -17.45 -0.43
N GLY A 55 -9.06 -17.84 0.18
CA GLY A 55 -7.84 -18.21 -0.57
C GLY A 55 -6.93 -17.02 -0.93
N ILE A 56 -7.23 -15.81 -0.44
CA ILE A 56 -6.35 -14.65 -0.60
C ILE A 56 -4.97 -14.91 0.01
N SER A 57 -3.93 -14.47 -0.67
CA SER A 57 -2.52 -14.53 -0.22
C SER A 57 -2.06 -13.15 0.26
N PRO A 58 -1.17 -13.06 1.24
CA PRO A 58 -0.53 -14.14 2.03
C PRO A 58 -1.52 -15.00 2.80
N ASP A 59 -1.16 -16.27 3.05
CA ASP A 59 -1.97 -17.16 3.86
C ASP A 59 -1.90 -16.80 5.37
N GLU A 60 -2.80 -17.37 6.18
CA GLU A 60 -2.88 -17.09 7.62
C GLU A 60 -1.61 -17.42 8.39
N LEU A 61 -0.84 -18.39 7.91
CA LEU A 61 0.41 -18.82 8.53
C LEU A 61 1.64 -18.07 8.00
N GLY A 62 1.46 -17.26 6.93
CA GLY A 62 2.56 -16.56 6.27
C GLY A 62 3.54 -17.49 5.55
N LYS A 63 3.14 -18.74 5.28
CA LYS A 63 3.96 -19.69 4.52
C LYS A 63 3.98 -19.40 3.03
N ARG A 64 2.86 -18.87 2.50
CA ARG A 64 2.76 -18.34 1.14
C ARG A 64 2.71 -16.82 1.24
N GLN A 65 3.86 -16.19 1.27
CA GLN A 65 4.01 -14.73 1.44
C GLN A 65 3.67 -13.96 0.16
N GLU A 66 3.96 -14.54 -0.98
CA GLU A 66 3.72 -13.91 -2.28
C GLU A 66 3.10 -14.97 -3.19
N SER A 67 1.95 -14.67 -3.78
CA SER A 67 1.44 -15.52 -4.84
C SER A 67 1.97 -15.00 -6.18
N ILE A 68 2.43 -15.91 -7.01
CA ILE A 68 2.85 -15.60 -8.37
C ILE A 68 1.59 -15.42 -9.19
N SER A 69 1.36 -14.23 -9.72
CA SER A 69 0.41 -13.99 -10.78
C SER A 69 1.14 -13.91 -12.12
N PHE A 70 0.44 -14.20 -13.21
CA PHE A 70 1.04 -14.12 -14.54
C PHE A 70 0.66 -12.78 -15.18
N GLY A 71 1.61 -11.88 -15.30
CA GLY A 71 1.49 -10.62 -16.03
C GLY A 71 1.76 -10.78 -17.53
N GLY A 72 1.68 -9.69 -18.27
CA GLY A 72 1.95 -9.66 -19.71
C GLY A 72 3.37 -10.08 -20.09
N LYS A 73 4.34 -9.86 -19.20
CA LYS A 73 5.77 -10.19 -19.40
C LYS A 73 6.26 -11.40 -18.61
N GLY A 74 5.39 -12.09 -17.88
CA GLY A 74 5.75 -13.25 -17.07
C GLY A 74 5.21 -13.20 -15.64
N PRO A 75 5.77 -14.00 -14.71
CA PRO A 75 5.29 -14.02 -13.34
C PRO A 75 5.57 -12.69 -12.64
N ILE A 76 4.54 -12.14 -12.03
CA ILE A 76 4.60 -10.95 -11.18
C ILE A 76 4.21 -11.32 -9.76
N LYS A 77 4.74 -10.57 -8.81
CA LYS A 77 4.47 -10.72 -7.40
C LYS A 77 3.67 -9.50 -6.93
N ILE A 78 2.47 -9.75 -6.44
CA ILE A 78 1.63 -8.74 -5.79
C ILE A 78 1.56 -9.08 -4.30
N ASP A 79 1.73 -8.06 -3.46
CA ASP A 79 1.85 -8.25 -2.00
C ASP A 79 0.62 -8.90 -1.37
N VAL A 80 -0.59 -8.48 -1.80
CA VAL A 80 -1.86 -9.15 -1.47
C VAL A 80 -2.53 -9.55 -2.77
N ASN A 81 -2.93 -10.81 -2.88
CA ASN A 81 -3.40 -11.39 -4.13
C ASN A 81 -4.59 -12.31 -3.90
N PHE A 82 -5.70 -12.02 -4.56
CA PHE A 82 -6.81 -12.95 -4.70
C PHE A 82 -6.93 -13.36 -6.16
N SER A 83 -6.77 -14.66 -6.40
CA SER A 83 -6.85 -15.25 -7.74
C SER A 83 -7.82 -16.44 -7.73
N THR A 84 -8.55 -16.61 -8.82
CA THR A 84 -9.38 -17.79 -9.07
C THR A 84 -8.95 -18.46 -10.36
N PRO A 85 -9.28 -19.78 -10.55
CA PRO A 85 -9.00 -20.45 -11.82
C PRO A 85 -9.65 -19.77 -13.03
N GLU A 86 -10.83 -19.19 -12.85
CA GLU A 86 -11.61 -18.58 -13.91
C GLU A 86 -11.14 -17.17 -14.27
N LEU A 87 -10.77 -16.38 -13.26
CA LEU A 87 -10.43 -14.97 -13.43
C LEU A 87 -8.91 -14.70 -13.49
N GLY A 88 -8.09 -15.68 -13.06
CA GLY A 88 -6.70 -15.39 -12.75
C GLY A 88 -6.59 -14.43 -11.57
N LEU A 89 -5.69 -13.44 -11.61
CA LEU A 89 -5.65 -12.37 -10.61
C LEU A 89 -6.91 -11.51 -10.72
N ALA A 90 -7.72 -11.51 -9.69
CA ALA A 90 -8.98 -10.77 -9.64
C ALA A 90 -8.88 -9.50 -8.78
N LEU A 91 -8.14 -9.57 -7.65
CA LEU A 91 -7.84 -8.44 -6.77
C LEU A 91 -6.37 -8.48 -6.36
N GLY A 92 -5.70 -7.34 -6.45
CA GLY A 92 -4.35 -7.14 -5.94
C GLY A 92 -4.22 -5.88 -5.08
N VAL A 93 -3.47 -5.97 -3.97
CA VAL A 93 -3.05 -4.78 -3.23
C VAL A 93 -1.53 -4.71 -3.25
N SER A 94 -1.00 -3.60 -3.78
CA SER A 94 0.44 -3.31 -3.77
C SER A 94 0.80 -2.47 -2.54
N VAL A 95 1.75 -2.95 -1.74
CA VAL A 95 2.21 -2.32 -0.52
C VAL A 95 3.62 -1.76 -0.72
N LYS A 96 3.77 -0.46 -0.59
CA LYS A 96 5.07 0.21 -0.62
C LYS A 96 5.31 0.89 0.73
N THR A 97 6.53 0.81 1.25
CA THR A 97 6.87 1.44 2.54
C THR A 97 8.07 2.39 2.41
N LEU A 98 7.97 3.54 3.02
CA LEU A 98 9.03 4.56 3.12
C LEU A 98 9.21 4.94 4.58
N ASN A 99 10.12 4.27 5.26
CA ASN A 99 10.18 4.26 6.72
C ASN A 99 11.21 5.24 7.31
N PHE A 100 12.11 5.77 6.48
CA PHE A 100 13.23 6.60 6.97
C PHE A 100 13.41 7.82 6.08
N ARG A 101 13.71 8.95 6.73
CA ARG A 101 14.10 10.19 6.05
C ARG A 101 15.46 10.01 5.36
N ASP A 102 15.62 10.64 4.22
CA ASP A 102 16.93 10.77 3.59
C ASP A 102 17.84 11.65 4.45
N PRO A 103 19.04 11.19 4.83
CA PRO A 103 19.92 11.95 5.70
C PRO A 103 20.32 13.33 5.14
N GLY A 104 20.45 13.45 3.82
CA GLY A 104 20.87 14.70 3.18
C GLY A 104 19.77 15.76 3.14
N SER A 105 18.53 15.36 2.81
CA SER A 105 17.41 16.27 2.69
C SER A 105 16.57 16.39 3.97
N GLY A 106 16.62 15.40 4.85
CA GLY A 106 15.74 15.26 6.02
C GLY A 106 14.29 14.89 5.65
N ARG A 107 14.03 14.42 4.41
CA ARG A 107 12.71 14.16 3.86
C ARG A 107 12.53 12.72 3.40
N TYR A 108 11.29 12.32 3.12
CA TYR A 108 10.94 10.98 2.62
C TYR A 108 10.92 10.87 1.09
N THR A 109 11.16 11.97 0.35
CA THR A 109 10.90 12.09 -1.10
C THR A 109 11.86 11.32 -2.01
N LYS A 110 13.00 10.87 -1.51
CA LYS A 110 14.10 10.27 -2.31
C LYS A 110 13.68 9.12 -3.23
N ASN A 111 12.71 8.30 -2.81
CA ASN A 111 12.32 7.08 -3.53
C ASN A 111 10.98 7.21 -4.29
N TYR A 112 10.34 8.38 -4.33
CA TYR A 112 9.02 8.52 -4.94
C TYR A 112 9.02 8.16 -6.43
N THR A 113 9.99 8.66 -7.20
CA THR A 113 10.11 8.32 -8.63
C THR A 113 10.30 6.82 -8.87
N ARG A 114 11.04 6.12 -7.99
CA ARG A 114 11.23 4.67 -8.09
C ARG A 114 9.92 3.94 -7.81
N ILE A 115 9.22 4.31 -6.73
CA ILE A 115 7.92 3.71 -6.39
C ILE A 115 6.87 3.99 -7.47
N ASP A 116 6.82 5.20 -8.03
CA ASP A 116 5.92 5.52 -9.14
C ASP A 116 6.16 4.61 -10.36
N LYS A 117 7.43 4.38 -10.71
CA LYS A 117 7.77 3.46 -11.81
C LYS A 117 7.42 2.01 -11.50
N GLU A 118 7.58 1.57 -10.26
CA GLU A 118 7.20 0.22 -9.82
C GLU A 118 5.67 0.03 -9.90
N LEU A 119 4.89 0.96 -9.35
CA LEU A 119 3.42 0.93 -9.45
C LEU A 119 2.96 0.91 -10.90
N ARG A 120 3.54 1.78 -11.74
CA ARG A 120 3.25 1.82 -13.17
C ARG A 120 3.49 0.46 -13.85
N ALA A 121 4.63 -0.15 -13.58
CA ALA A 121 4.98 -1.43 -14.18
C ALA A 121 4.05 -2.55 -13.70
N GLU A 122 3.75 -2.60 -12.41
CA GLU A 122 2.83 -3.58 -11.82
C GLU A 122 1.44 -3.47 -12.45
N ALA A 123 0.86 -2.26 -12.52
CA ALA A 123 -0.46 -2.07 -13.12
C ALA A 123 -0.48 -2.49 -14.58
N LYS A 124 0.50 -2.05 -15.36
CA LYS A 124 0.62 -2.38 -16.78
C LYS A 124 0.72 -3.89 -17.01
N ASP A 125 1.60 -4.57 -16.29
CA ASP A 125 1.83 -6.00 -16.45
C ASP A 125 0.58 -6.82 -16.07
N VAL A 126 -0.17 -6.39 -15.04
CA VAL A 126 -1.43 -7.04 -14.67
C VAL A 126 -2.50 -6.78 -15.73
N HIS A 127 -2.80 -5.53 -16.01
CA HIS A 127 -3.95 -5.16 -16.85
C HIS A 127 -3.79 -5.54 -18.32
N GLN A 128 -2.56 -5.70 -18.83
CA GLN A 128 -2.33 -6.24 -20.16
C GLN A 128 -2.88 -7.65 -20.32
N ARG A 129 -2.83 -8.46 -19.27
CA ARG A 129 -3.28 -9.86 -19.32
C ARG A 129 -4.66 -10.06 -18.68
N GLN A 130 -4.95 -9.27 -17.68
CA GLN A 130 -6.16 -9.37 -16.85
C GLN A 130 -6.83 -8.00 -16.71
N PRO A 131 -7.47 -7.52 -17.77
CA PRO A 131 -8.04 -6.16 -17.79
C PRO A 131 -9.17 -5.96 -16.78
N TYR A 132 -9.78 -7.04 -16.27
CA TYR A 132 -10.83 -7.00 -15.24
C TYR A 132 -10.29 -7.09 -13.81
N ALA A 133 -8.98 -7.29 -13.62
CA ALA A 133 -8.38 -7.25 -12.30
C ALA A 133 -8.57 -5.86 -11.67
N VAL A 134 -8.76 -5.85 -10.36
CA VAL A 134 -8.79 -4.63 -9.54
C VAL A 134 -7.47 -4.51 -8.79
N LEU A 135 -6.80 -3.38 -8.92
CA LEU A 135 -5.56 -3.09 -8.22
C LEU A 135 -5.71 -1.88 -7.31
N VAL A 136 -5.31 -2.04 -6.05
CA VAL A 136 -5.24 -0.96 -5.05
C VAL A 136 -3.79 -0.77 -4.62
N GLY A 137 -3.30 0.46 -4.67
CA GLY A 137 -1.98 0.82 -4.18
C GLY A 137 -2.04 1.44 -2.79
N ALA A 138 -1.14 1.05 -1.89
CA ALA A 138 -1.00 1.66 -0.57
C ALA A 138 0.47 1.98 -0.29
N VAL A 139 0.81 3.28 -0.20
CA VAL A 139 2.15 3.77 0.08
C VAL A 139 2.22 4.27 1.52
N PHE A 140 2.89 3.50 2.38
CA PHE A 140 2.99 3.79 3.82
C PHE A 140 4.15 4.73 4.13
N LEU A 141 3.83 5.83 4.83
CA LEU A 141 4.78 6.82 5.34
C LEU A 141 4.55 7.08 6.82
N PRO A 142 5.61 7.29 7.61
CA PRO A 142 5.45 7.83 8.96
C PRO A 142 4.74 9.18 8.93
N ALA A 143 3.81 9.40 9.86
CA ALA A 143 2.96 10.59 9.88
C ALA A 143 3.73 11.91 10.03
N ASP A 144 4.95 11.86 10.58
CA ASP A 144 5.86 13.01 10.65
C ASP A 144 6.34 13.53 9.28
N CYS A 145 6.03 12.80 8.18
CA CYS A 145 6.23 13.28 6.81
C CYS A 145 5.35 14.48 6.45
N CYS A 146 4.30 14.75 7.24
CA CYS A 146 3.44 15.91 7.10
C CYS A 146 4.11 17.19 7.62
N ASP A 147 5.07 17.06 8.55
CA ASP A 147 5.68 18.18 9.29
C ASP A 147 7.09 18.53 8.79
N ASP A 148 7.60 17.85 7.76
CA ASP A 148 8.92 18.06 7.18
C ASP A 148 8.93 19.08 6.03
N ALA A 149 7.95 20.00 6.02
CA ALA A 149 7.76 20.97 4.96
C ALA A 149 9.00 21.85 4.73
N LYS A 150 9.38 21.96 3.45
CA LYS A 150 10.37 22.92 2.95
C LYS A 150 9.73 23.72 1.80
N LYS A 151 10.48 24.55 1.14
CA LYS A 151 10.03 25.24 -0.07
C LYS A 151 9.41 24.21 -1.04
N GLY A 152 8.11 24.30 -1.28
CA GLY A 152 7.36 23.37 -2.14
C GLY A 152 6.51 22.31 -1.42
N GLY A 153 6.34 22.41 -0.08
CA GLY A 153 5.43 21.59 0.71
C GLY A 153 6.10 20.42 1.45
N SER A 154 5.31 19.67 2.20
CA SER A 154 5.74 18.51 2.99
C SER A 154 6.05 17.29 2.10
N SER A 155 6.68 16.27 2.68
CA SER A 155 6.83 14.98 1.98
C SER A 155 5.49 14.32 1.69
N PHE A 156 4.51 14.43 2.59
CA PHE A 156 3.15 13.97 2.33
C PHE A 156 2.54 14.63 1.09
N TYR A 157 2.57 15.96 1.02
CA TYR A 157 2.09 16.70 -0.15
C TYR A 157 2.76 16.24 -1.45
N ALA A 158 4.08 16.06 -1.42
CA ALA A 158 4.84 15.58 -2.57
C ALA A 158 4.50 14.14 -2.96
N ALA A 159 4.22 13.26 -1.98
CA ALA A 159 3.79 11.88 -2.23
C ALA A 159 2.45 11.84 -2.96
N VAL A 160 1.44 12.55 -2.45
CA VAL A 160 0.12 12.60 -3.08
C VAL A 160 0.22 13.12 -4.52
N ARG A 161 0.97 14.20 -4.76
CA ARG A 161 1.17 14.72 -6.11
C ARG A 161 1.88 13.74 -7.04
N CYS A 162 2.85 12.99 -6.52
CA CYS A 162 3.59 12.01 -7.30
C CYS A 162 2.70 10.82 -7.70
N PHE A 163 1.93 10.28 -6.76
CA PHE A 163 1.17 9.04 -6.99
C PHE A 163 -0.23 9.26 -7.57
N ARG A 164 -0.74 10.49 -7.57
CA ARG A 164 -2.06 10.83 -8.16
C ARG A 164 -2.22 10.34 -9.59
N HIS A 165 -1.15 10.39 -10.37
CA HIS A 165 -1.16 9.94 -11.76
C HIS A 165 -1.24 8.43 -11.95
N ARG A 166 -1.30 7.66 -10.85
CA ARG A 166 -1.42 6.20 -10.86
C ARG A 166 -2.80 5.70 -10.46
N ALA A 167 -3.72 6.61 -10.09
CA ALA A 167 -5.07 6.27 -9.65
C ALA A 167 -6.12 6.65 -10.68
N GLY A 168 -7.32 6.06 -10.57
CA GLY A 168 -8.50 6.49 -11.30
C GLY A 168 -8.92 5.59 -12.45
N ARG A 169 -8.43 4.35 -12.52
CA ARG A 169 -8.89 3.36 -13.51
C ARG A 169 -10.31 2.90 -13.16
N LYS A 170 -11.27 3.17 -14.04
CA LYS A 170 -12.69 2.87 -13.79
C LYS A 170 -13.26 1.75 -14.66
N THR A 171 -12.65 1.48 -15.80
CA THR A 171 -13.12 0.45 -16.75
C THR A 171 -11.94 -0.35 -17.28
N PRO A 172 -12.17 -1.58 -17.78
CA PRO A 172 -11.12 -2.39 -18.41
C PRO A 172 -10.45 -1.73 -19.63
N SER A 173 -11.12 -0.78 -20.26
CA SER A 173 -10.60 -0.03 -21.42
C SER A 173 -9.78 1.19 -21.05
N ASN A 174 -9.74 1.60 -19.79
CA ASN A 174 -8.87 2.69 -19.36
C ASN A 174 -7.39 2.28 -19.43
N GLU A 175 -6.50 3.29 -19.26
CA GLU A 175 -5.06 3.08 -19.28
C GLU A 175 -4.62 1.95 -18.35
N GLN A 176 -3.82 1.04 -18.89
CA GLN A 176 -3.34 -0.15 -18.17
C GLN A 176 -2.35 0.19 -17.05
N GLU A 177 -1.78 1.38 -17.07
CA GLU A 177 -0.78 1.86 -16.12
C GLU A 177 -1.38 2.48 -14.85
N LEU A 178 -2.73 2.46 -14.73
CA LEU A 178 -3.48 2.99 -13.61
C LEU A 178 -3.98 1.88 -12.69
N PHE A 179 -3.99 2.18 -11.41
CA PHE A 179 -4.72 1.46 -10.37
C PHE A 179 -6.16 1.99 -10.29
N GLU A 180 -7.08 1.21 -9.79
CA GLU A 180 -8.42 1.68 -9.44
C GLU A 180 -8.33 2.76 -8.37
N ARG A 181 -7.56 2.49 -7.29
CA ARG A 181 -7.25 3.45 -6.23
C ARG A 181 -5.79 3.39 -5.82
N VAL A 182 -5.28 4.53 -5.36
CA VAL A 182 -3.98 4.62 -4.68
C VAL A 182 -4.15 5.47 -3.44
N PHE A 183 -3.60 4.99 -2.32
CA PHE A 183 -3.63 5.70 -1.04
C PHE A 183 -2.22 5.99 -0.53
N VAL A 184 -2.06 7.13 0.12
CA VAL A 184 -0.95 7.38 1.03
C VAL A 184 -1.43 7.04 2.43
N ALA A 185 -0.81 6.04 3.05
CA ALA A 185 -1.12 5.59 4.40
C ALA A 185 -0.14 6.23 5.40
N LEU A 186 -0.67 7.11 6.24
CA LEU A 186 0.09 7.78 7.29
C LEU A 186 0.03 6.95 8.57
N TYR A 187 1.18 6.55 9.11
CA TYR A 187 1.22 5.73 10.32
C TYR A 187 2.10 6.33 11.42
N GLU A 188 1.67 6.12 12.67
CA GLU A 188 2.45 6.48 13.84
C GLU A 188 3.37 5.31 14.24
N HIS A 189 4.66 5.59 14.35
CA HIS A 189 5.65 4.55 14.70
C HIS A 189 6.13 4.61 16.17
N GLY A 190 5.70 5.62 16.92
CA GLY A 190 6.08 5.82 18.31
C GLY A 190 5.01 6.58 19.11
N GLY A 191 5.22 6.73 20.41
CA GLY A 191 4.31 7.45 21.30
C GLY A 191 3.01 6.71 21.63
N PRO A 192 2.05 7.40 22.25
CA PRO A 192 0.75 6.83 22.63
C PRO A 192 -0.07 6.33 21.44
N SER A 193 0.00 7.05 20.32
CA SER A 193 -0.69 6.72 19.06
C SER A 193 0.06 5.73 18.18
N ARG A 194 1.13 5.10 18.68
CA ARG A 194 1.84 4.04 17.95
C ARG A 194 0.87 2.99 17.47
N SER A 195 0.74 2.84 16.17
CA SER A 195 -0.19 1.94 15.50
C SER A 195 -1.44 2.57 14.87
N GLU A 196 -1.70 3.82 15.09
CA GLU A 196 -2.71 4.49 14.29
C GLU A 196 -2.23 4.57 12.83
N VAL A 197 -3.11 4.26 11.92
CA VAL A 197 -2.89 4.38 10.48
C VAL A 197 -4.12 5.00 9.83
N GLN A 198 -3.88 5.99 8.99
CA GLN A 198 -4.90 6.72 8.24
C GLN A 198 -4.56 6.69 6.76
N PHE A 199 -5.55 6.44 5.92
CA PHE A 199 -5.39 6.35 4.48
C PHE A 199 -5.98 7.59 3.81
N PHE A 200 -5.17 8.25 3.00
CA PHE A 200 -5.56 9.41 2.20
C PHE A 200 -5.60 9.02 0.73
N ASP A 201 -6.76 9.17 0.08
CA ASP A 201 -6.89 8.91 -1.36
C ASP A 201 -6.13 9.98 -2.14
N VAL A 202 -5.20 9.58 -3.01
CA VAL A 202 -4.34 10.49 -3.76
C VAL A 202 -5.10 11.36 -4.76
N THR A 203 -6.33 11.03 -5.08
CA THR A 203 -7.18 11.85 -5.96
C THR A 203 -7.68 13.12 -5.29
N GLN A 204 -7.69 13.14 -3.96
CA GLN A 204 -8.09 14.31 -3.16
C GLN A 204 -6.96 15.35 -3.10
N THR A 205 -7.31 16.60 -2.74
CA THR A 205 -6.33 17.68 -2.61
C THR A 205 -5.65 17.64 -1.25
N PRO A 206 -4.33 17.39 -1.19
CA PRO A 206 -3.60 17.35 0.07
C PRO A 206 -3.28 18.77 0.57
N PRO A 207 -3.17 19.00 1.90
CA PRO A 207 -2.58 20.21 2.43
C PRO A 207 -1.10 20.29 2.05
N MET A 208 -0.60 21.51 1.78
CA MET A 208 0.83 21.71 1.49
C MET A 208 1.73 21.41 2.70
N VAL A 209 1.21 21.66 3.91
CA VAL A 209 1.90 21.51 5.19
C VAL A 209 0.90 20.97 6.20
N GLY A 210 1.39 20.17 7.13
CA GLY A 210 0.57 19.56 8.17
C GLY A 210 -0.18 18.32 7.71
N ARG A 211 -0.97 17.79 8.61
CA ARG A 211 -1.80 16.58 8.38
C ARG A 211 -3.03 16.92 7.56
N PRO A 212 -3.55 15.96 6.79
CA PRO A 212 -4.86 16.12 6.15
C PRO A 212 -5.97 16.24 7.21
N ASP A 213 -7.06 16.91 6.84
CA ASP A 213 -8.25 16.97 7.68
C ASP A 213 -8.80 15.57 7.94
N SER A 214 -9.36 15.35 9.14
CA SER A 214 -9.88 14.06 9.57
C SER A 214 -11.01 13.53 8.68
N GLU A 215 -11.74 14.40 8.00
CA GLU A 215 -12.80 14.04 7.06
C GLU A 215 -12.28 13.53 5.71
N LEU A 216 -11.01 13.80 5.40
CA LEU A 216 -10.35 13.40 4.15
C LEU A 216 -9.54 12.11 4.29
N VAL A 217 -9.44 11.56 5.49
CA VAL A 217 -8.76 10.30 5.76
C VAL A 217 -9.75 9.23 6.19
N ILE A 218 -9.41 8.00 5.89
CA ILE A 218 -10.18 6.83 6.28
C ILE A 218 -9.32 5.92 7.14
N ASP A 219 -9.96 5.14 8.00
CA ASP A 219 -9.31 4.11 8.79
C ASP A 219 -9.09 2.81 7.97
N ILE A 220 -8.53 1.79 8.61
CA ILE A 220 -8.24 0.52 7.96
C ILE A 220 -9.51 -0.24 7.56
N ASP A 221 -10.57 -0.18 8.35
CA ASP A 221 -11.81 -0.88 8.07
C ASP A 221 -12.51 -0.25 6.86
N GLN A 222 -12.53 1.07 6.78
CA GLN A 222 -13.02 1.82 5.62
C GLN A 222 -12.16 1.57 4.37
N PHE A 223 -10.83 1.47 4.50
CA PHE A 223 -9.94 1.09 3.39
C PHE A 223 -10.28 -0.32 2.85
N ILE A 224 -10.52 -1.28 3.76
CA ILE A 224 -10.92 -2.64 3.38
C ILE A 224 -12.27 -2.63 2.66
N GLU A 225 -13.28 -1.93 3.19
CA GLU A 225 -14.61 -1.85 2.56
C GLU A 225 -14.53 -1.17 1.18
N GLN A 226 -13.77 -0.09 1.02
CA GLN A 226 -13.58 0.54 -0.30
C GLN A 226 -12.87 -0.40 -1.29
N THR A 227 -11.89 -1.18 -0.83
CA THR A 227 -11.23 -2.21 -1.67
C THR A 227 -12.23 -3.28 -2.13
N VAL A 228 -13.10 -3.73 -1.24
CA VAL A 228 -14.18 -4.70 -1.53
C VAL A 228 -15.20 -4.11 -2.51
N GLU A 229 -15.59 -2.85 -2.32
CA GLU A 229 -16.52 -2.15 -3.21
C GLU A 229 -15.97 -1.99 -4.63
N GLU A 230 -14.70 -1.62 -4.78
CA GLU A 230 -14.05 -1.55 -6.10
C GLU A 230 -14.06 -2.90 -6.81
N PHE A 231 -13.78 -3.98 -6.07
CA PHE A 231 -13.83 -5.33 -6.62
C PHE A 231 -15.22 -5.72 -7.12
N TYR A 232 -16.25 -5.55 -6.28
CA TYR A 232 -17.62 -5.89 -6.68
C TYR A 232 -18.24 -4.90 -7.68
N GLY A 233 -17.78 -3.65 -7.71
CA GLY A 233 -18.12 -2.70 -8.74
C GLY A 233 -17.64 -3.14 -10.12
N ARG A 234 -16.42 -3.73 -10.18
CA ARG A 234 -15.86 -4.30 -11.41
C ARG A 234 -16.42 -5.67 -11.76
N ASN A 235 -16.80 -6.46 -10.78
CA ASN A 235 -17.23 -7.85 -10.89
C ASN A 235 -18.59 -8.07 -10.21
N PRO A 236 -19.68 -7.39 -10.65
CA PRO A 236 -20.98 -7.42 -9.95
C PRO A 236 -21.60 -8.82 -9.90
N GLN A 237 -21.28 -9.68 -10.86
CA GLN A 237 -21.74 -11.07 -10.93
C GLN A 237 -21.18 -11.95 -9.80
N LEU A 238 -20.13 -11.51 -9.11
CA LEU A 238 -19.51 -12.22 -7.99
C LEU A 238 -20.05 -11.76 -6.62
N ARG A 239 -20.90 -10.76 -6.59
CA ARG A 239 -21.56 -10.27 -5.36
C ARG A 239 -22.66 -11.27 -4.98
N ARG A 240 -22.36 -12.19 -4.06
CA ARG A 240 -23.29 -13.16 -3.47
C ARG A 240 -23.69 -12.75 -2.05
#